data_03c6287708b8061d06ffc0dbbb7f5371
#
_entry.id   03c6287708b8061d06ffc0dbbb7f5371
#
_cell.length_a   1.000
_cell.length_b   1.000
_cell.length_c   1.000
_cell.angle_alpha   90.00
_cell.angle_beta   90.00
_cell.angle_gamma   90.00
#
_symmetry.space_group_name_H-M   'P 1'
#
loop_
_entity.id
_entity.type
_entity.pdbx_description
1 polymer ?
#
loop_
_entity_poly.entity_id
_entity_poly.type
_entity_poly.pdbx_seq_one_letter_code
_entity_poly.pdbx_strand_id
1 'polypeptide(L)'
;MIGDFNVNMGQGLVHWQGYAFGRSSNLLSGYRQGNFIQPHTGTDENRFHRGVGLQLKKGKFEFGAFLSKLKIDANVISDSINNVQWVSSFLLSGIHRTESEIKDKNALTKFTWGGKIKVQLPTGSINLNMIQTNFSIPVQKRAQPYNQFAISGKHWRNMSIDLALSTSIGFLFSELAFDHQLDPAFNVGWLKSLEPKFDIAIIYRNMSARYRAFESNCISVNSEAGNESGLLMSFNFQPHAKHTLEGFIDFAQQFWPSFTSDRPVIAKLFSIQYTWRPNKKTEISTRYQIDTRANNQGYEDNHTSLIGEKITHRWRTHISFSPIESLTIRCRNEIVKVREEFKSFSSGQLSYVEFIFKPATEPLSISFRYTFFSTDDYS
;
A
#
# COMPACT_ATOMS: atom_id res chain seq x y z
N MET A 1 24.79 8.70 0.10
CA MET A 1 23.71 9.56 0.62
C MET A 1 23.87 9.68 2.12
N ILE A 2 23.68 10.86 2.69
CA ILE A 2 23.70 11.14 4.14
C ILE A 2 22.46 11.98 4.45
N GLY A 3 21.79 11.72 5.57
CA GLY A 3 20.57 12.40 6.01
C GLY A 3 19.33 11.52 5.92
N ASP A 4 18.20 12.09 5.50
CA ASP A 4 16.90 11.42 5.44
C ASP A 4 16.67 10.81 4.06
N PHE A 5 16.34 9.51 4.03
CA PHE A 5 16.15 8.75 2.80
C PHE A 5 15.13 7.63 2.95
N ASN A 6 14.58 7.21 1.83
CA ASN A 6 13.71 6.05 1.70
C ASN A 6 14.49 4.87 1.10
N VAL A 7 14.13 3.66 1.50
CA VAL A 7 14.69 2.41 1.01
C VAL A 7 13.59 1.57 0.35
N ASN A 8 13.90 0.95 -0.79
CA ASN A 8 12.99 0.11 -1.54
C ASN A 8 13.67 -1.21 -1.91
N MET A 9 13.05 -2.33 -1.55
CA MET A 9 13.55 -3.68 -1.79
C MET A 9 12.49 -4.55 -2.45
N GLY A 10 12.88 -5.30 -3.49
CA GLY A 10 12.06 -6.28 -4.17
C GLY A 10 10.74 -5.73 -4.69
N GLN A 11 9.68 -6.49 -4.48
CA GLN A 11 8.29 -6.12 -4.78
C GLN A 11 7.54 -5.63 -3.52
N GLY A 12 8.30 -5.24 -2.47
CA GLY A 12 7.78 -4.69 -1.23
C GLY A 12 7.32 -5.70 -0.20
N LEU A 13 7.64 -6.98 -0.35
CA LEU A 13 7.38 -7.97 0.68
C LEU A 13 8.25 -7.69 1.91
N VAL A 14 9.52 -7.37 1.72
CA VAL A 14 10.48 -7.13 2.81
C VAL A 14 10.43 -5.70 3.32
N HIS A 15 10.54 -4.71 2.41
CA HIS A 15 10.59 -3.30 2.79
C HIS A 15 10.33 -2.40 1.60
N TRP A 16 9.44 -1.38 1.78
CA TRP A 16 9.17 -0.41 0.73
C TRP A 16 8.61 0.90 1.31
N GLN A 17 9.33 1.99 1.12
CA GLN A 17 8.94 3.34 1.58
C GLN A 17 8.67 4.33 0.44
N GLY A 18 9.01 3.95 -0.80
CA GLY A 18 8.68 4.75 -1.97
C GLY A 18 7.19 4.74 -2.32
N TYR A 19 6.83 5.49 -3.33
CA TYR A 19 5.48 5.49 -3.88
C TYR A 19 5.08 4.07 -4.26
N ALA A 20 3.93 3.65 -3.79
CA ALA A 20 3.38 2.32 -4.04
C ALA A 20 1.87 2.44 -4.27
N PHE A 21 1.45 2.13 -5.47
CA PHE A 21 0.02 1.99 -5.75
C PHE A 21 -0.44 0.62 -5.24
N GLY A 22 -1.57 0.61 -4.58
CA GLY A 22 -2.20 -0.63 -4.15
C GLY A 22 -2.88 -1.37 -5.31
N ARG A 23 -3.91 -2.14 -5.02
CA ARG A 23 -4.75 -2.81 -6.01
C ARG A 23 -5.40 -1.78 -6.93
N SER A 24 -5.11 -1.83 -8.22
CA SER A 24 -5.46 -0.80 -9.19
C SER A 24 -5.61 -1.39 -10.59
N SER A 25 -6.39 -0.72 -11.45
CA SER A 25 -6.48 -1.01 -12.88
C SER A 25 -5.22 -0.66 -13.66
N ASN A 26 -4.33 0.16 -13.11
CA ASN A 26 -3.06 0.45 -13.75
C ASN A 26 -2.15 -0.79 -13.67
N LEU A 27 -1.90 -1.41 -14.82
CA LEU A 27 -1.10 -2.62 -14.96
C LEU A 27 0.30 -2.49 -14.37
N LEU A 28 0.96 -1.34 -14.58
CA LEU A 28 2.30 -1.08 -14.08
C LEU A 28 2.34 -0.89 -12.56
N SER A 29 1.21 -0.59 -11.92
CA SER A 29 1.16 -0.46 -10.45
C SER A 29 1.38 -1.79 -9.74
N GLY A 30 1.17 -2.90 -10.44
CA GLY A 30 1.42 -4.25 -9.95
C GLY A 30 2.90 -4.57 -9.75
N TYR A 31 3.78 -3.95 -10.54
CA TYR A 31 5.22 -4.10 -10.46
C TYR A 31 5.85 -2.92 -9.71
N ARG A 32 6.53 -3.19 -8.61
CA ARG A 32 7.21 -2.16 -7.83
C ARG A 32 8.48 -1.69 -8.55
N GLN A 33 8.55 -0.40 -8.84
CA GLN A 33 9.69 0.24 -9.48
C GLN A 33 10.19 1.38 -8.59
N GLY A 34 11.46 1.33 -8.20
CA GLY A 34 12.05 2.39 -7.39
C GLY A 34 13.56 2.19 -7.25
N ASN A 35 14.24 3.31 -6.99
CA ASN A 35 15.64 3.27 -6.61
C ASN A 35 15.77 2.62 -5.23
N PHE A 36 16.84 1.87 -5.02
CA PHE A 36 17.13 1.23 -3.73
C PHE A 36 17.18 2.26 -2.60
N ILE A 37 17.90 3.36 -2.80
CA ILE A 37 17.95 4.51 -1.88
C ILE A 37 17.56 5.76 -2.65
N GLN A 38 16.66 6.55 -2.09
CA GLN A 38 16.25 7.85 -2.65
C GLN A 38 16.03 8.87 -1.54
N PRO A 39 16.28 10.19 -1.79
CA PRO A 39 16.01 11.22 -0.79
C PRO A 39 14.56 11.15 -0.28
N HIS A 40 14.39 11.35 1.03
CA HIS A 40 13.06 11.53 1.60
C HIS A 40 12.62 12.98 1.35
N THR A 41 11.56 13.18 0.61
CA THR A 41 10.96 14.49 0.29
C THR A 41 9.51 14.60 0.73
N GLY A 42 9.01 13.57 1.42
CA GLY A 42 7.64 13.52 1.94
C GLY A 42 7.48 14.26 3.27
N THR A 43 6.23 14.36 3.70
CA THR A 43 5.83 14.94 4.99
C THR A 43 5.64 13.88 6.08
N ASP A 44 5.95 12.61 5.78
CA ASP A 44 5.83 11.51 6.73
C ASP A 44 6.94 11.61 7.77
N GLU A 45 6.59 11.65 9.06
CA GLU A 45 7.54 11.87 10.16
C GLU A 45 8.13 10.56 10.71
N ASN A 46 7.55 9.41 10.39
CA ASN A 46 7.92 8.12 11.00
C ASN A 46 8.36 7.05 10.00
N ARG A 47 8.07 7.22 8.70
CA ARG A 47 8.34 6.22 7.65
C ARG A 47 9.47 6.61 6.72
N PHE A 48 10.64 6.87 7.28
CA PHE A 48 11.88 7.10 6.54
C PHE A 48 13.07 6.58 7.32
N HIS A 49 14.24 6.64 6.72
CA HIS A 49 15.52 6.33 7.37
C HIS A 49 16.35 7.60 7.54
N ARG A 50 17.02 7.72 8.68
CA ARG A 50 17.98 8.80 8.95
C ARG A 50 19.33 8.19 9.23
N GLY A 51 20.34 8.53 8.41
CA GLY A 51 21.66 7.94 8.54
C GLY A 51 22.51 8.03 7.28
N VAL A 52 23.11 6.90 6.89
CA VAL A 52 23.98 6.83 5.72
C VAL A 52 23.60 5.67 4.81
N GLY A 53 23.70 5.90 3.51
CA GLY A 53 23.45 4.89 2.49
C GLY A 53 24.46 4.98 1.36
N LEU A 54 24.89 3.84 0.86
CA LEU A 54 25.84 3.67 -0.23
C LEU A 54 25.23 2.79 -1.33
N GLN A 55 25.46 3.18 -2.57
CA GLN A 55 25.12 2.36 -3.72
C GLN A 55 26.28 2.42 -4.71
N LEU A 56 26.80 1.25 -5.11
CA LEU A 56 27.92 1.09 -6.01
C LEU A 56 27.50 0.19 -7.18
N LYS A 57 27.85 0.60 -8.39
CA LYS A 57 27.59 -0.19 -9.61
C LYS A 57 28.92 -0.47 -10.31
N LYS A 58 29.19 -1.73 -10.59
CA LYS A 58 30.36 -2.17 -11.33
C LYS A 58 29.98 -3.27 -12.32
N GLY A 59 30.02 -2.92 -13.61
CA GLY A 59 29.60 -3.85 -14.66
C GLY A 59 28.13 -4.26 -14.50
N LYS A 60 27.90 -5.57 -14.40
CA LYS A 60 26.56 -6.15 -14.18
C LYS A 60 26.15 -6.26 -12.72
N PHE A 61 27.03 -5.91 -11.78
CA PHE A 61 26.76 -5.99 -10.35
C PHE A 61 26.42 -4.61 -9.79
N GLU A 62 25.44 -4.54 -8.90
CA GLU A 62 25.08 -3.36 -8.11
C GLU A 62 24.95 -3.78 -6.65
N PHE A 63 25.64 -3.08 -5.77
CA PHE A 63 25.65 -3.29 -4.33
C PHE A 63 25.05 -2.06 -3.65
N GLY A 64 24.13 -2.26 -2.77
CA GLY A 64 23.55 -1.22 -1.93
C GLY A 64 23.63 -1.61 -0.47
N ALA A 65 23.92 -0.66 0.41
CA ALA A 65 23.88 -0.85 1.86
C ALA A 65 23.49 0.44 2.56
N PHE A 66 22.86 0.33 3.71
CA PHE A 66 22.50 1.48 4.53
C PHE A 66 22.51 1.15 6.02
N LEU A 67 22.70 2.20 6.81
CA LEU A 67 22.58 2.23 8.27
C LEU A 67 21.72 3.42 8.66
N SER A 68 20.74 3.20 9.54
CA SER A 68 19.80 4.22 10.00
C SER A 68 19.57 4.14 11.49
N LYS A 69 19.52 5.30 12.15
CA LYS A 69 19.07 5.44 13.54
C LYS A 69 18.04 6.56 13.61
N LEU A 70 16.81 6.20 13.95
CA LEU A 70 15.68 7.11 14.01
C LEU A 70 14.91 6.89 15.32
N LYS A 71 14.45 7.97 15.93
CA LYS A 71 13.45 7.93 16.99
C LYS A 71 12.07 7.99 16.35
N ILE A 72 11.20 7.11 16.75
CA ILE A 72 9.81 7.01 16.24
C ILE A 72 8.82 7.06 17.39
N ASP A 73 7.60 7.44 17.07
CA ASP A 73 6.52 7.52 18.03
C ASP A 73 5.99 6.13 18.35
N ALA A 74 5.81 5.83 19.61
CA ALA A 74 5.37 4.53 20.07
C ALA A 74 4.68 4.61 21.43
N ASN A 75 3.61 3.85 21.59
CA ASN A 75 2.97 3.68 22.88
C ASN A 75 3.78 2.69 23.73
N VAL A 76 4.45 3.22 24.75
CA VAL A 76 5.29 2.47 25.69
C VAL A 76 4.51 2.20 26.98
N ILE A 77 4.33 0.92 27.29
CA ILE A 77 3.72 0.47 28.53
C ILE A 77 4.85 0.14 29.51
N SER A 78 4.71 0.60 30.75
CA SER A 78 5.65 0.32 31.84
C SER A 78 4.92 -0.47 32.94
N ASP A 79 5.48 -1.61 33.31
CA ASP A 79 5.10 -2.34 34.52
C ASP A 79 6.00 -1.89 35.67
N SER A 80 5.43 -1.11 36.59
CA SER A 80 6.17 -0.55 37.73
C SER A 80 6.58 -1.61 38.75
N ILE A 81 5.91 -2.78 38.79
CA ILE A 81 6.20 -3.86 39.73
C ILE A 81 7.46 -4.61 39.30
N ASN A 82 7.54 -4.93 37.99
CA ASN A 82 8.63 -5.72 37.42
C ASN A 82 9.73 -4.86 36.76
N ASN A 83 9.57 -3.55 36.75
CA ASN A 83 10.46 -2.59 36.06
C ASN A 83 10.73 -2.94 34.59
N VAL A 84 9.70 -3.44 33.90
CA VAL A 84 9.77 -3.85 32.51
C VAL A 84 8.98 -2.87 31.64
N GLN A 85 9.55 -2.53 30.49
CA GLN A 85 8.90 -1.68 29.48
C GLN A 85 8.79 -2.43 28.17
N TRP A 86 7.66 -2.21 27.46
CA TRP A 86 7.46 -2.73 26.11
C TRP A 86 6.61 -1.80 25.26
N VAL A 87 6.77 -1.91 23.93
CA VAL A 87 6.00 -1.17 22.96
C VAL A 87 4.76 -1.97 22.57
N SER A 88 3.58 -1.41 22.80
CA SER A 88 2.30 -2.05 22.44
C SER A 88 1.83 -1.70 21.02
N SER A 89 2.19 -0.52 20.49
CA SER A 89 1.84 -0.07 19.14
C SER A 89 2.80 1.02 18.64
N PHE A 90 2.95 1.07 17.32
CA PHE A 90 3.65 2.15 16.61
C PHE A 90 2.63 3.23 16.22
N LEU A 91 2.98 4.50 16.41
CA LEU A 91 2.14 5.65 16.06
C LEU A 91 2.74 6.29 14.81
N LEU A 92 2.15 6.00 13.65
CA LEU A 92 2.69 6.43 12.35
C LEU A 92 2.13 7.77 11.88
N SER A 93 1.15 8.34 12.57
CA SER A 93 0.45 9.56 12.13
C SER A 93 1.25 10.85 12.30
N GLY A 94 2.27 10.87 13.18
CA GLY A 94 3.02 12.10 13.52
C GLY A 94 2.17 13.17 14.25
N ILE A 95 0.98 12.82 14.75
CA ILE A 95 0.05 13.76 15.39
C ILE A 95 0.34 13.80 16.90
N HIS A 96 0.53 15.02 17.45
CA HIS A 96 0.87 15.25 18.85
C HIS A 96 -0.07 16.31 19.45
N ARG A 97 -1.37 16.02 19.56
CA ARG A 97 -2.40 16.96 20.02
C ARG A 97 -2.84 16.74 21.47
N THR A 98 -2.74 15.50 21.94
CA THR A 98 -3.14 15.12 23.30
C THR A 98 -1.89 14.85 24.16
N GLU A 99 -2.05 14.91 25.49
CA GLU A 99 -0.96 14.59 26.43
C GLU A 99 -0.40 13.18 26.20
N SER A 100 -1.25 12.21 25.88
CA SER A 100 -0.85 10.85 25.54
C SER A 100 0.00 10.82 24.26
N GLU A 101 -0.45 11.47 23.18
CA GLU A 101 0.30 11.55 21.91
C GLU A 101 1.66 12.26 22.10
N ILE A 102 1.73 13.31 22.95
CA ILE A 102 2.96 14.02 23.28
C ILE A 102 3.92 13.12 24.07
N LYS A 103 3.42 12.31 25.00
CA LYS A 103 4.22 11.35 25.77
C LYS A 103 4.82 10.26 24.89
N ASP A 104 4.08 9.82 23.88
CA ASP A 104 4.48 8.77 22.95
C ASP A 104 5.47 9.26 21.87
N LYS A 105 5.67 10.59 21.77
CA LYS A 105 6.59 11.21 20.80
C LYS A 105 8.03 10.77 21.01
N ASN A 106 8.67 10.27 19.94
CA ASN A 106 10.07 9.85 19.95
C ASN A 106 10.42 8.83 21.06
N ALA A 107 9.42 8.06 21.53
CA ALA A 107 9.58 7.17 22.68
C ALA A 107 10.41 5.90 22.37
N LEU A 108 10.56 5.55 21.09
CA LEU A 108 11.29 4.35 20.66
C LEU A 108 12.42 4.70 19.71
N THR A 109 13.62 4.17 20.00
CA THR A 109 14.73 4.23 19.04
C THR A 109 14.71 3.00 18.16
N LYS A 110 14.66 3.23 16.83
CA LYS A 110 14.76 2.23 15.78
C LYS A 110 16.13 2.32 15.13
N PHE A 111 16.93 1.25 15.21
CA PHE A 111 18.18 1.10 14.47
C PHE A 111 17.97 0.07 13.37
N THR A 112 18.12 0.48 12.12
CA THR A 112 17.89 -0.38 10.95
C THR A 112 19.13 -0.40 10.07
N TRP A 113 19.48 -1.57 9.60
CA TRP A 113 20.53 -1.75 8.60
C TRP A 113 20.08 -2.79 7.59
N GLY A 114 20.58 -2.68 6.38
CA GLY A 114 20.25 -3.60 5.32
C GLY A 114 21.06 -3.37 4.07
N GLY A 115 20.85 -4.25 3.12
CA GLY A 115 21.55 -4.20 1.84
C GLY A 115 20.85 -4.94 0.74
N LYS A 116 21.33 -4.68 -0.48
CA LYS A 116 20.87 -5.27 -1.73
C LYS A 116 22.08 -5.65 -2.58
N ILE A 117 22.02 -6.81 -3.19
CA ILE A 117 22.93 -7.24 -4.26
C ILE A 117 22.08 -7.49 -5.49
N LYS A 118 22.36 -6.74 -6.56
CA LYS A 118 21.66 -6.90 -7.86
C LYS A 118 22.64 -7.41 -8.89
N VAL A 119 22.21 -8.41 -9.64
CA VAL A 119 22.88 -8.91 -10.83
C VAL A 119 22.03 -8.58 -12.05
N GLN A 120 22.55 -7.73 -12.92
CA GLN A 120 21.91 -7.38 -14.18
C GLN A 120 22.12 -8.50 -15.20
N LEU A 121 21.03 -9.04 -15.74
CA LEU A 121 20.99 -10.01 -16.81
C LEU A 121 20.71 -9.31 -18.14
N PRO A 122 20.96 -9.96 -19.30
CA PRO A 122 20.61 -9.38 -20.61
C PRO A 122 19.12 -9.04 -20.74
N THR A 123 18.25 -9.83 -20.13
CA THR A 123 16.78 -9.68 -20.20
C THR A 123 16.13 -9.19 -18.92
N GLY A 124 16.93 -8.84 -17.90
CA GLY A 124 16.34 -8.42 -16.62
C GLY A 124 17.32 -8.37 -15.46
N SER A 125 16.88 -8.70 -14.25
CA SER A 125 17.74 -8.70 -13.06
C SER A 125 17.29 -9.69 -12.00
N ILE A 126 18.26 -10.15 -11.19
CA ILE A 126 18.03 -10.88 -9.95
C ILE A 126 18.59 -10.04 -8.81
N ASN A 127 17.88 -9.94 -7.71
CA ASN A 127 18.32 -9.21 -6.53
C ASN A 127 18.23 -10.10 -5.29
N LEU A 128 19.19 -9.93 -4.37
CA LEU A 128 19.14 -10.43 -3.01
C LEU A 128 19.01 -9.25 -2.08
N ASN A 129 18.06 -9.29 -1.16
CA ASN A 129 17.77 -8.22 -0.23
C ASN A 129 17.81 -8.74 1.20
N MET A 130 18.27 -7.92 2.13
CA MET A 130 18.25 -8.20 3.56
C MET A 130 18.08 -6.91 4.33
N ILE A 131 17.22 -6.94 5.35
CA ILE A 131 17.01 -5.83 6.30
C ILE A 131 16.88 -6.37 7.71
N GLN A 132 17.47 -5.69 8.67
CA GLN A 132 17.27 -5.95 10.08
C GLN A 132 16.95 -4.66 10.82
N THR A 133 15.89 -4.70 11.62
CA THR A 133 15.48 -3.61 12.50
C THR A 133 15.66 -4.03 13.95
N ASN A 134 16.26 -3.16 14.74
CA ASN A 134 16.51 -3.33 16.17
C ASN A 134 15.81 -2.20 16.93
N PHE A 135 15.06 -2.56 17.94
CA PHE A 135 14.33 -1.63 18.80
C PHE A 135 15.00 -1.49 20.17
N SER A 136 15.06 -0.28 20.72
CA SER A 136 15.61 -0.03 22.08
C SER A 136 14.79 -0.68 23.17
N ILE A 137 13.48 -0.82 22.97
CA ILE A 137 12.50 -1.41 23.87
C ILE A 137 11.84 -2.59 23.14
N PRO A 138 11.57 -3.74 23.77
CA PRO A 138 10.93 -4.87 23.11
C PRO A 138 9.52 -4.52 22.67
N VAL A 139 9.13 -4.98 21.49
CA VAL A 139 7.77 -4.88 20.97
C VAL A 139 6.97 -6.05 21.52
N GLN A 140 5.79 -5.79 22.06
CA GLN A 140 4.86 -6.81 22.52
C GLN A 140 3.43 -6.28 22.37
N LYS A 141 2.70 -6.76 21.36
CA LYS A 141 1.29 -6.42 21.18
C LYS A 141 0.43 -7.12 22.24
N ARG A 142 -0.78 -6.61 22.48
CA ARG A 142 -1.73 -7.23 23.41
C ARG A 142 -1.99 -8.67 23.01
N ALA A 143 -2.14 -9.57 24.00
CA ALA A 143 -2.47 -10.98 23.81
C ALA A 143 -3.91 -11.11 23.26
N GLN A 144 -4.04 -11.08 21.96
CA GLN A 144 -5.28 -11.28 21.20
C GLN A 144 -5.00 -12.32 20.09
N PRO A 145 -5.97 -13.14 19.68
CA PRO A 145 -5.79 -14.14 18.65
C PRO A 145 -5.20 -13.57 17.36
N TYR A 146 -5.66 -12.40 16.90
CA TYR A 146 -5.16 -11.73 15.70
C TYR A 146 -3.74 -11.16 15.84
N ASN A 147 -3.21 -11.04 17.06
CA ASN A 147 -1.84 -10.60 17.35
C ASN A 147 -0.86 -11.75 17.58
N GLN A 148 -1.30 -13.00 17.50
CA GLN A 148 -0.46 -14.18 17.83
C GLN A 148 0.85 -14.20 17.05
N PHE A 149 0.83 -13.79 15.80
CA PHE A 149 2.00 -13.74 14.92
C PHE A 149 2.55 -12.33 14.70
N ALA A 150 2.19 -11.37 15.54
CA ALA A 150 2.72 -10.01 15.45
C ALA A 150 4.22 -9.98 15.71
N ILE A 151 4.91 -8.99 15.12
CA ILE A 151 6.32 -8.71 15.43
C ILE A 151 6.49 -8.58 16.94
N SER A 152 7.45 -9.29 17.52
CA SER A 152 7.74 -9.29 18.94
C SER A 152 9.24 -9.28 19.22
N GLY A 153 9.63 -8.80 20.42
CA GLY A 153 11.03 -8.71 20.83
C GLY A 153 11.73 -7.44 20.35
N LYS A 154 13.08 -7.45 20.40
CA LYS A 154 13.91 -6.30 20.07
C LYS A 154 14.49 -6.33 18.66
N HIS A 155 14.44 -7.46 17.99
CA HIS A 155 15.09 -7.67 16.70
C HIS A 155 14.12 -8.28 15.71
N TRP A 156 14.09 -7.75 14.49
CA TRP A 156 13.32 -8.33 13.40
C TRP A 156 14.12 -8.27 12.10
N ARG A 157 14.18 -9.37 11.39
CA ARG A 157 14.93 -9.51 10.14
C ARG A 157 14.05 -10.07 9.04
N ASN A 158 14.19 -9.53 7.83
CA ASN A 158 13.60 -10.06 6.63
C ASN A 158 14.66 -10.20 5.53
N MET A 159 14.50 -11.22 4.70
CA MET A 159 15.36 -11.50 3.56
C MET A 159 14.49 -11.83 2.35
N SER A 160 14.94 -11.48 1.15
CA SER A 160 14.27 -11.92 -0.07
C SER A 160 15.24 -12.10 -1.24
N ILE A 161 14.77 -12.90 -2.19
CA ILE A 161 15.28 -12.92 -3.56
C ILE A 161 14.16 -12.43 -4.48
N ASP A 162 14.47 -11.50 -5.38
CA ASP A 162 13.52 -11.04 -6.39
C ASP A 162 14.09 -11.12 -7.79
N LEU A 163 13.19 -11.29 -8.74
CA LEU A 163 13.47 -11.50 -10.15
C LEU A 163 12.59 -10.57 -10.99
N ALA A 164 13.17 -9.99 -12.05
CA ALA A 164 12.42 -9.26 -13.06
C ALA A 164 13.02 -9.57 -14.45
N LEU A 165 12.22 -10.15 -15.35
CA LEU A 165 12.65 -10.63 -16.65
C LEU A 165 11.72 -10.19 -17.78
N SER A 166 12.28 -9.66 -18.84
CA SER A 166 11.58 -9.44 -20.12
C SER A 166 11.80 -10.68 -21.02
N THR A 167 10.71 -11.33 -21.38
CA THR A 167 10.74 -12.57 -22.18
C THR A 167 9.83 -12.42 -23.41
N SER A 168 9.87 -13.37 -24.34
CA SER A 168 8.97 -13.41 -25.50
C SER A 168 7.50 -13.59 -25.11
N ILE A 169 7.25 -14.25 -23.97
CA ILE A 169 5.88 -14.44 -23.46
C ILE A 169 5.38 -13.24 -22.65
N GLY A 170 6.20 -12.22 -22.35
CA GLY A 170 5.86 -11.02 -21.58
C GLY A 170 6.89 -10.69 -20.51
N PHE A 171 6.58 -9.72 -19.68
CA PHE A 171 7.40 -9.34 -18.53
C PHE A 171 6.97 -10.13 -17.30
N LEU A 172 7.92 -10.84 -16.70
CA LEU A 172 7.76 -11.66 -15.52
C LEU A 172 8.50 -11.02 -14.34
N PHE A 173 7.88 -11.00 -13.19
CA PHE A 173 8.54 -10.60 -11.94
C PHE A 173 8.09 -11.46 -10.77
N SER A 174 8.94 -11.59 -9.77
CA SER A 174 8.61 -12.32 -8.54
C SER A 174 9.46 -11.85 -7.38
N GLU A 175 9.00 -12.07 -6.16
CA GLU A 175 9.79 -11.98 -4.94
C GLU A 175 9.43 -13.15 -4.04
N LEU A 176 10.43 -13.84 -3.49
CA LEU A 176 10.32 -14.82 -2.43
C LEU A 176 11.02 -14.25 -1.20
N ALA A 177 10.30 -14.11 -0.12
CA ALA A 177 10.76 -13.50 1.13
C ALA A 177 10.57 -14.43 2.31
N PHE A 178 11.44 -14.27 3.31
CA PHE A 178 11.39 -14.94 4.60
C PHE A 178 11.54 -13.93 5.71
N ASP A 179 10.78 -14.10 6.77
CA ASP A 179 10.88 -13.28 7.97
C ASP A 179 11.89 -13.84 8.98
N HIS A 180 11.93 -13.24 10.18
CA HIS A 180 12.83 -13.60 11.25
C HIS A 180 12.70 -15.07 11.72
N GLN A 181 11.51 -15.65 11.58
CA GLN A 181 11.20 -17.03 11.96
C GLN A 181 11.27 -18.01 10.78
N LEU A 182 11.71 -17.51 9.60
CA LEU A 182 11.74 -18.22 8.32
C LEU A 182 10.34 -18.54 7.77
N ASP A 183 9.31 -17.82 8.22
CA ASP A 183 7.99 -17.93 7.60
C ASP A 183 8.01 -17.31 6.20
N PRO A 184 7.46 -18.00 5.17
CA PRO A 184 7.57 -17.55 3.78
C PRO A 184 6.47 -16.58 3.35
N ALA A 185 6.83 -15.72 2.40
CA ALA A 185 5.91 -14.97 1.58
C ALA A 185 6.43 -14.90 0.15
N PHE A 186 5.55 -14.99 -0.84
CA PHE A 186 5.95 -14.79 -2.23
C PHE A 186 4.88 -14.08 -3.04
N ASN A 187 5.32 -13.42 -4.10
CA ASN A 187 4.48 -12.96 -5.19
C ASN A 187 5.12 -13.31 -6.55
N VAL A 188 4.27 -13.45 -7.53
CA VAL A 188 4.67 -13.62 -8.93
C VAL A 188 3.69 -12.85 -9.80
N GLY A 189 4.22 -12.12 -10.77
CA GLY A 189 3.43 -11.32 -11.70
C GLY A 189 3.86 -11.53 -13.13
N TRP A 190 2.90 -11.45 -14.03
CA TRP A 190 3.07 -11.51 -15.47
C TRP A 190 2.30 -10.37 -16.13
N LEU A 191 3.01 -9.59 -16.97
CA LEU A 191 2.46 -8.49 -17.74
C LEU A 191 2.69 -8.76 -19.21
N LYS A 192 1.69 -8.56 -20.02
CA LYS A 192 1.75 -8.80 -21.47
C LYS A 192 0.85 -7.84 -22.23
N SER A 193 1.41 -7.23 -23.28
CA SER A 193 0.61 -6.66 -24.37
C SER A 193 0.27 -7.82 -25.32
N LEU A 194 -0.99 -8.22 -25.37
CA LEU A 194 -1.49 -9.26 -26.26
C LEU A 194 -1.59 -8.72 -27.68
N GLU A 195 -2.03 -7.47 -27.79
CA GLU A 195 -2.11 -6.69 -29.03
C GLU A 195 -1.77 -5.22 -28.71
N PRO A 196 -1.48 -4.36 -29.71
CA PRO A 196 -1.16 -2.95 -29.49
C PRO A 196 -2.22 -2.16 -28.72
N LYS A 197 -3.42 -2.70 -28.60
CA LYS A 197 -4.57 -2.06 -27.94
C LYS A 197 -5.04 -2.78 -26.68
N PHE A 198 -4.42 -3.89 -26.33
CA PHE A 198 -4.89 -4.74 -25.23
C PHE A 198 -3.74 -5.27 -24.38
N ASP A 199 -3.63 -4.77 -23.16
CA ASP A 199 -2.66 -5.18 -22.17
C ASP A 199 -3.33 -5.92 -21.02
N ILE A 200 -2.65 -6.90 -20.45
CA ILE A 200 -3.10 -7.65 -19.28
C ILE A 200 -1.98 -7.77 -18.24
N ALA A 201 -2.37 -7.88 -16.98
CA ALA A 201 -1.49 -8.29 -15.89
C ALA A 201 -2.19 -9.31 -15.00
N ILE A 202 -1.43 -10.31 -14.56
CA ILE A 202 -1.87 -11.33 -13.60
C ILE A 202 -0.83 -11.37 -12.49
N ILE A 203 -1.27 -11.23 -11.25
CA ILE A 203 -0.40 -11.25 -10.08
C ILE A 203 -0.97 -12.20 -9.05
N TYR A 204 -0.22 -13.23 -8.73
CA TYR A 204 -0.53 -14.13 -7.64
C TYR A 204 0.39 -13.82 -6.46
N ARG A 205 -0.18 -13.84 -5.25
CA ARG A 205 0.55 -13.63 -4.00
C ARG A 205 0.12 -14.65 -2.95
N ASN A 206 1.07 -15.08 -2.15
CA ASN A 206 0.81 -15.93 -1.00
C ASN A 206 1.77 -15.56 0.13
N MET A 207 1.22 -15.21 1.26
CA MET A 207 1.95 -14.82 2.46
C MET A 207 1.43 -15.64 3.62
N SER A 208 2.32 -16.42 4.25
CA SER A 208 1.99 -17.24 5.42
C SER A 208 1.22 -16.42 6.47
N ALA A 209 0.33 -17.06 7.20
CA ALA A 209 -0.36 -16.43 8.33
C ALA A 209 0.61 -15.89 9.39
N ARG A 210 1.82 -16.44 9.45
CA ARG A 210 2.88 -16.07 10.40
C ARG A 210 3.84 -15.02 9.85
N TYR A 211 3.99 -14.92 8.52
CA TYR A 211 4.91 -13.97 7.89
C TYR A 211 4.64 -12.54 8.33
N ARG A 212 5.69 -11.81 8.71
CA ARG A 212 5.64 -10.38 9.04
C ARG A 212 6.87 -9.65 8.51
N ALA A 213 6.65 -8.43 8.05
CA ALA A 213 7.74 -7.52 7.66
C ALA A 213 7.42 -6.10 8.12
N PHE A 214 8.39 -5.48 8.80
CA PHE A 214 8.26 -4.11 9.29
C PHE A 214 8.42 -3.13 8.12
N GLU A 215 7.44 -2.25 7.91
CA GLU A 215 7.41 -1.29 6.80
C GLU A 215 7.38 -1.95 5.40
N SER A 216 6.77 -3.13 5.27
CA SER A 216 6.44 -3.71 3.97
C SER A 216 5.33 -2.91 3.27
N ASN A 217 5.34 -2.89 1.93
CA ASN A 217 4.28 -2.28 1.13
C ASN A 217 4.13 -3.00 -0.21
N CYS A 218 3.79 -4.28 -0.14
CA CYS A 218 3.46 -5.11 -1.31
C CYS A 218 1.99 -4.92 -1.72
N ILE A 219 1.57 -5.59 -2.81
CA ILE A 219 0.15 -5.69 -3.15
C ILE A 219 -0.51 -6.62 -2.14
N SER A 220 -1.45 -6.10 -1.36
CA SER A 220 -2.19 -6.84 -0.33
C SER A 220 -3.55 -6.19 -0.07
N VAL A 221 -4.47 -6.95 0.53
CA VAL A 221 -5.71 -6.43 1.13
C VAL A 221 -5.41 -5.78 2.46
N ASN A 222 -4.40 -6.31 3.18
CA ASN A 222 -3.97 -5.83 4.48
C ASN A 222 -3.00 -4.65 4.34
N SER A 223 -2.90 -3.84 5.38
CA SER A 223 -1.93 -2.74 5.47
C SER A 223 -0.48 -3.24 5.68
N GLU A 224 -0.33 -4.45 6.23
CA GLU A 224 0.96 -5.11 6.46
C GLU A 224 1.02 -6.41 5.65
N ALA A 225 2.20 -6.77 5.13
CA ALA A 225 2.39 -8.05 4.45
C ALA A 225 2.21 -9.22 5.43
N GLY A 226 1.40 -10.18 5.05
CA GLY A 226 1.17 -11.42 5.81
C GLY A 226 -0.29 -11.85 5.81
N ASN A 227 -0.51 -13.13 6.15
CA ASN A 227 -1.84 -13.71 6.34
C ASN A 227 -2.76 -13.57 5.12
N GLU A 228 -2.25 -13.81 3.91
CA GLU A 228 -3.04 -13.61 2.69
C GLU A 228 -2.59 -14.50 1.54
N SER A 229 -3.54 -15.11 0.83
CA SER A 229 -3.35 -15.61 -0.54
C SER A 229 -4.30 -14.87 -1.47
N GLY A 230 -3.82 -14.41 -2.63
CA GLY A 230 -4.67 -13.63 -3.52
C GLY A 230 -4.23 -13.66 -4.97
N LEU A 231 -5.20 -13.43 -5.85
CA LEU A 231 -5.03 -13.33 -7.30
C LEU A 231 -5.63 -12.01 -7.78
N LEU A 232 -4.79 -11.17 -8.35
CA LEU A 232 -5.19 -9.93 -9.01
C LEU A 232 -5.02 -10.09 -10.52
N MET A 233 -6.07 -9.81 -11.26
CA MET A 233 -6.05 -9.72 -12.71
C MET A 233 -6.46 -8.31 -13.12
N SER A 234 -5.74 -7.70 -14.02
CA SER A 234 -6.06 -6.37 -14.56
C SER A 234 -5.89 -6.32 -16.06
N PHE A 235 -6.63 -5.43 -16.70
CA PHE A 235 -6.55 -5.20 -18.14
C PHE A 235 -6.64 -3.72 -18.47
N ASN A 236 -6.06 -3.36 -19.60
CA ASN A 236 -6.21 -2.06 -20.24
C ASN A 236 -6.53 -2.28 -21.73
N PHE A 237 -7.66 -1.76 -22.17
CA PHE A 237 -8.12 -1.87 -23.54
C PHE A 237 -8.32 -0.48 -24.13
N GLN A 238 -7.57 -0.15 -25.18
CA GLN A 238 -7.62 1.12 -25.88
C GLN A 238 -7.97 0.91 -27.37
N PRO A 239 -9.25 0.67 -27.68
CA PRO A 239 -9.68 0.40 -29.07
C PRO A 239 -9.37 1.57 -30.02
N HIS A 240 -9.38 2.79 -29.48
CA HIS A 240 -9.09 4.03 -30.21
C HIS A 240 -8.40 5.02 -29.26
N ALA A 241 -7.57 5.93 -29.78
CA ALA A 241 -6.82 6.92 -28.99
C ALA A 241 -7.68 7.78 -28.04
N LYS A 242 -8.99 7.92 -28.32
CA LYS A 242 -9.93 8.68 -27.50
C LYS A 242 -10.65 7.86 -26.43
N HIS A 243 -10.55 6.53 -26.45
CA HIS A 243 -11.33 5.63 -25.60
C HIS A 243 -10.42 4.67 -24.90
N THR A 244 -10.50 4.62 -23.58
CA THR A 244 -9.76 3.66 -22.74
C THR A 244 -10.75 2.98 -21.81
N LEU A 245 -10.72 1.66 -21.78
CA LEU A 245 -11.42 0.82 -20.81
C LEU A 245 -10.38 0.06 -20.00
N GLU A 246 -10.39 0.26 -18.70
CA GLU A 246 -9.47 -0.42 -17.79
C GLU A 246 -10.24 -1.03 -16.63
N GLY A 247 -9.75 -2.14 -16.14
CA GLY A 247 -10.39 -2.77 -15.00
C GLY A 247 -9.49 -3.78 -14.31
N PHE A 248 -9.93 -4.19 -13.12
CA PHE A 248 -9.28 -5.26 -12.39
C PHE A 248 -10.27 -6.01 -11.51
N ILE A 249 -9.90 -7.23 -11.18
CA ILE A 249 -10.53 -8.07 -10.19
C ILE A 249 -9.45 -8.62 -9.27
N ASP A 250 -9.69 -8.58 -7.97
CA ASP A 250 -8.81 -9.12 -6.94
C ASP A 250 -9.59 -10.01 -6.00
N PHE A 251 -9.15 -11.25 -5.87
CA PHE A 251 -9.64 -12.23 -4.91
C PHE A 251 -8.54 -12.47 -3.89
N ALA A 252 -8.87 -12.37 -2.62
CA ALA A 252 -7.93 -12.65 -1.55
C ALA A 252 -8.60 -13.41 -0.41
N GLN A 253 -7.87 -14.37 0.16
CA GLN A 253 -8.26 -15.15 1.31
C GLN A 253 -7.28 -14.89 2.44
N GLN A 254 -7.81 -14.59 3.62
CA GLN A 254 -7.06 -14.58 4.87
C GLN A 254 -7.23 -15.91 5.59
N PHE A 255 -6.17 -16.42 6.19
CA PHE A 255 -6.15 -17.74 6.85
C PHE A 255 -6.28 -17.66 8.37
N TRP A 256 -5.98 -16.49 8.93
CA TRP A 256 -5.96 -16.24 10.38
C TRP A 256 -6.83 -15.02 10.71
N PRO A 257 -7.43 -14.95 11.91
CA PRO A 257 -8.13 -13.76 12.37
C PRO A 257 -7.36 -12.46 12.16
N SER A 258 -8.09 -11.38 11.95
CA SER A 258 -7.57 -10.01 11.84
C SER A 258 -8.27 -9.11 12.86
N PHE A 259 -7.81 -7.88 13.00
CA PHE A 259 -8.48 -6.90 13.89
C PHE A 259 -9.96 -6.69 13.54
N THR A 260 -10.33 -6.83 12.27
CA THR A 260 -11.68 -6.61 11.77
C THR A 260 -12.52 -7.87 11.66
N SER A 261 -11.93 -9.06 11.84
CA SER A 261 -12.64 -10.33 11.72
C SER A 261 -12.00 -11.41 12.58
N ASP A 262 -12.79 -12.01 13.45
CA ASP A 262 -12.38 -13.09 14.36
C ASP A 262 -12.27 -14.46 13.66
N ARG A 263 -12.57 -14.53 12.38
CA ARG A 263 -12.46 -15.73 11.53
C ARG A 263 -11.71 -15.45 10.23
N PRO A 264 -11.16 -16.49 9.58
CA PRO A 264 -10.67 -16.37 8.20
C PRO A 264 -11.74 -15.82 7.26
N VAL A 265 -11.36 -14.90 6.38
CA VAL A 265 -12.31 -14.23 5.48
C VAL A 265 -11.81 -14.19 4.05
N ILE A 266 -12.76 -14.06 3.11
CA ILE A 266 -12.50 -13.82 1.70
C ILE A 266 -12.84 -12.36 1.39
N ALA A 267 -11.92 -11.67 0.75
CA ALA A 267 -12.13 -10.32 0.21
C ALA A 267 -12.17 -10.37 -1.31
N LYS A 268 -13.13 -9.65 -1.91
CA LYS A 268 -13.27 -9.53 -3.37
C LYS A 268 -13.35 -8.06 -3.73
N LEU A 269 -12.58 -7.65 -4.73
CA LEU A 269 -12.60 -6.28 -5.23
C LEU A 269 -12.68 -6.32 -6.75
N PHE A 270 -13.70 -5.71 -7.29
CA PHE A 270 -13.89 -5.50 -8.72
C PHE A 270 -13.87 -4.00 -9.01
N SER A 271 -13.24 -3.60 -10.10
CA SER A 271 -13.26 -2.20 -10.57
C SER A 271 -13.20 -2.17 -12.09
N ILE A 272 -14.02 -1.31 -12.68
CA ILE A 272 -14.00 -1.00 -14.10
C ILE A 272 -14.07 0.51 -14.29
N GLN A 273 -13.26 1.06 -15.17
CA GLN A 273 -13.21 2.48 -15.50
C GLN A 273 -13.20 2.65 -17.01
N TYR A 274 -14.07 3.53 -17.49
CA TYR A 274 -14.06 4.00 -18.86
C TYR A 274 -13.63 5.46 -18.89
N THR A 275 -12.71 5.80 -19.81
CA THR A 275 -12.22 7.15 -20.01
C THR A 275 -12.39 7.54 -21.48
N TRP A 276 -13.06 8.68 -21.70
CA TRP A 276 -13.26 9.28 -23.00
C TRP A 276 -12.55 10.62 -23.11
N ARG A 277 -11.68 10.76 -24.13
CA ARG A 277 -10.94 11.99 -24.46
C ARG A 277 -11.36 12.46 -25.86
N PRO A 278 -12.49 13.18 -26.00
CA PRO A 278 -12.97 13.66 -27.31
C PRO A 278 -11.94 14.55 -28.01
N ASN A 279 -11.20 15.33 -27.24
CA ASN A 279 -10.11 16.20 -27.68
C ASN A 279 -9.04 16.33 -26.55
N LYS A 280 -7.95 17.07 -26.81
CA LYS A 280 -6.85 17.28 -25.86
C LYS A 280 -7.24 18.11 -24.61
N LYS A 281 -8.36 18.83 -24.67
CA LYS A 281 -8.83 19.75 -23.62
C LYS A 281 -9.88 19.12 -22.71
N THR A 282 -10.42 17.96 -23.07
CA THR A 282 -11.55 17.35 -22.37
C THR A 282 -11.27 15.89 -22.06
N GLU A 283 -11.41 15.53 -20.80
CA GLU A 283 -11.40 14.15 -20.32
C GLU A 283 -12.64 13.89 -19.48
N ILE A 284 -13.33 12.80 -19.76
CA ILE A 284 -14.48 12.32 -19.01
C ILE A 284 -14.18 10.90 -18.61
N SER A 285 -14.22 10.60 -17.33
CA SER A 285 -14.04 9.24 -16.83
C SER A 285 -15.16 8.84 -15.88
N THR A 286 -15.59 7.59 -15.99
CA THR A 286 -16.53 6.99 -15.04
C THR A 286 -15.94 5.68 -14.54
N ARG A 287 -16.00 5.46 -13.21
CA ARG A 287 -15.50 4.25 -12.55
C ARG A 287 -16.56 3.67 -11.65
N TYR A 288 -16.75 2.37 -11.76
CA TYR A 288 -17.57 1.59 -10.87
C TYR A 288 -16.71 0.57 -10.13
N GLN A 289 -16.93 0.42 -8.84
CA GLN A 289 -16.16 -0.48 -7.99
C GLN A 289 -17.09 -1.18 -6.99
N ILE A 290 -16.85 -2.48 -6.78
CA ILE A 290 -17.51 -3.29 -5.75
C ILE A 290 -16.41 -3.87 -4.86
N ASP A 291 -16.48 -3.60 -3.55
CA ASP A 291 -15.61 -4.18 -2.52
C ASP A 291 -16.48 -5.02 -1.59
N THR A 292 -16.19 -6.32 -1.51
CA THR A 292 -16.90 -7.27 -0.65
C THR A 292 -15.92 -7.85 0.36
N ARG A 293 -16.24 -7.73 1.65
CA ARG A 293 -15.44 -8.26 2.77
C ARG A 293 -16.37 -8.73 3.88
N ALA A 294 -15.97 -9.77 4.59
CA ALA A 294 -16.60 -10.13 5.84
C ALA A 294 -15.92 -9.40 7.02
N ASN A 295 -16.71 -8.88 7.94
CA ASN A 295 -16.25 -8.17 9.14
C ASN A 295 -17.07 -8.61 10.36
N ASN A 296 -16.54 -8.35 11.56
CA ASN A 296 -17.31 -8.40 12.80
C ASN A 296 -18.41 -7.31 12.76
N GLN A 297 -19.67 -7.71 12.97
CA GLN A 297 -20.84 -6.82 12.90
C GLN A 297 -21.65 -6.78 14.21
N GLY A 298 -21.08 -7.20 15.32
CA GLY A 298 -21.70 -7.30 16.64
C GLY A 298 -21.29 -8.57 17.34
N TYR A 299 -21.98 -8.88 18.43
CA TYR A 299 -21.72 -10.10 19.20
C TYR A 299 -22.98 -10.96 19.17
N GLU A 300 -22.82 -12.25 18.90
CA GLU A 300 -23.88 -13.24 18.97
C GLU A 300 -24.12 -13.65 20.45
N ASP A 301 -23.02 -13.74 21.20
CA ASP A 301 -22.95 -13.90 22.64
C ASP A 301 -21.86 -12.96 23.18
N ASN A 302 -21.72 -12.85 24.51
CA ASN A 302 -20.69 -12.01 25.14
C ASN A 302 -19.23 -12.35 24.74
N HIS A 303 -19.00 -13.41 23.93
CA HIS A 303 -17.67 -13.93 23.62
C HIS A 303 -17.41 -14.20 22.13
N THR A 304 -18.44 -14.28 21.28
CA THR A 304 -18.30 -14.59 19.84
C THR A 304 -18.82 -13.47 18.96
N SER A 305 -17.98 -13.00 18.05
CA SER A 305 -18.41 -11.97 17.08
C SER A 305 -19.29 -12.56 16.00
N LEU A 306 -20.42 -11.90 15.75
CA LEU A 306 -21.24 -12.15 14.57
C LEU A 306 -20.49 -11.61 13.34
N ILE A 307 -20.18 -12.50 12.40
CA ILE A 307 -19.49 -12.12 11.17
C ILE A 307 -20.49 -12.01 10.05
N GLY A 308 -20.57 -10.86 9.42
CA GLY A 308 -21.45 -10.60 8.30
C GLY A 308 -20.71 -10.01 7.11
N GLU A 309 -21.30 -10.17 5.94
CA GLU A 309 -20.75 -9.61 4.70
C GLU A 309 -21.02 -8.10 4.63
N LYS A 310 -19.96 -7.34 4.31
CA LYS A 310 -20.03 -5.92 3.98
C LYS A 310 -19.74 -5.74 2.50
N ILE A 311 -20.70 -5.20 1.76
CA ILE A 311 -20.58 -4.89 0.33
C ILE A 311 -20.61 -3.38 0.18
N THR A 312 -19.59 -2.84 -0.47
CA THR A 312 -19.47 -1.41 -0.77
C THR A 312 -19.45 -1.19 -2.27
N HIS A 313 -20.43 -0.49 -2.78
CA HIS A 313 -20.49 -0.02 -4.16
C HIS A 313 -20.01 1.44 -4.22
N ARG A 314 -19.11 1.73 -5.15
CA ARG A 314 -18.64 3.10 -5.42
C ARG A 314 -18.78 3.42 -6.89
N TRP A 315 -19.48 4.49 -7.18
CA TRP A 315 -19.58 5.01 -8.52
C TRP A 315 -19.01 6.43 -8.54
N ARG A 316 -18.01 6.67 -9.39
CA ARG A 316 -17.35 7.96 -9.54
C ARG A 316 -17.41 8.40 -10.98
N THR A 317 -17.86 9.63 -11.24
CA THR A 317 -17.73 10.32 -12.52
C THR A 317 -16.84 11.54 -12.34
N HIS A 318 -15.87 11.71 -13.21
CA HIS A 318 -14.93 12.82 -13.20
C HIS A 318 -14.85 13.44 -14.58
N ILE A 319 -14.96 14.76 -14.65
CA ILE A 319 -14.85 15.55 -15.87
C ILE A 319 -13.74 16.56 -15.65
N SER A 320 -12.79 16.64 -16.58
CA SER A 320 -11.75 17.65 -16.62
C SER A 320 -11.83 18.37 -17.97
N PHE A 321 -11.96 19.69 -17.95
CA PHE A 321 -12.10 20.53 -19.13
C PHE A 321 -11.19 21.76 -19.03
N SER A 322 -10.37 22.00 -20.06
CA SER A 322 -9.48 23.15 -20.14
C SER A 322 -9.91 24.05 -21.31
N PRO A 323 -10.81 25.03 -21.08
CA PRO A 323 -11.29 25.95 -22.13
C PRO A 323 -10.13 26.72 -22.76
N ILE A 324 -9.19 27.17 -21.94
CA ILE A 324 -7.93 27.81 -22.33
C ILE A 324 -6.77 27.12 -21.63
N GLU A 325 -5.54 27.32 -22.11
CA GLU A 325 -4.35 26.64 -21.56
C GLU A 325 -4.08 26.95 -20.08
N SER A 326 -4.44 28.15 -19.64
CA SER A 326 -4.23 28.60 -18.26
C SER A 326 -5.35 28.21 -17.29
N LEU A 327 -6.51 27.72 -17.76
CA LEU A 327 -7.66 27.43 -16.92
C LEU A 327 -8.09 25.97 -17.10
N THR A 328 -8.15 25.22 -16.00
CA THR A 328 -8.74 23.88 -15.96
C THR A 328 -9.90 23.85 -14.97
N ILE A 329 -11.03 23.34 -15.44
CA ILE A 329 -12.24 23.12 -14.63
C ILE A 329 -12.37 21.61 -14.41
N ARG A 330 -12.51 21.18 -13.16
CA ARG A 330 -12.74 19.79 -12.77
C ARG A 330 -14.05 19.64 -12.02
N CYS A 331 -14.83 18.68 -12.43
CA CYS A 331 -16.05 18.30 -11.73
C CYS A 331 -15.93 16.81 -11.35
N ARG A 332 -16.37 16.48 -10.13
CA ARG A 332 -16.46 15.09 -9.68
C ARG A 332 -17.79 14.89 -8.96
N ASN A 333 -18.41 13.76 -9.26
CA ASN A 333 -19.48 13.21 -8.47
C ASN A 333 -19.09 11.78 -8.04
N GLU A 334 -19.27 11.46 -6.78
CA GLU A 334 -19.00 10.14 -6.21
C GLU A 334 -20.17 9.71 -5.34
N ILE A 335 -20.70 8.53 -5.60
CA ILE A 335 -21.78 7.90 -4.84
C ILE A 335 -21.24 6.63 -4.23
N VAL A 336 -21.42 6.48 -2.92
CA VAL A 336 -21.05 5.28 -2.18
C VAL A 336 -22.31 4.68 -1.58
N LYS A 337 -22.48 3.38 -1.72
CA LYS A 337 -23.57 2.61 -1.10
C LYS A 337 -22.95 1.45 -0.34
N VAL A 338 -23.30 1.33 0.93
CA VAL A 338 -22.81 0.30 1.84
C VAL A 338 -23.97 -0.57 2.28
N ARG A 339 -23.83 -1.88 2.11
CA ARG A 339 -24.73 -2.89 2.64
C ARG A 339 -23.93 -3.75 3.62
N GLU A 340 -24.35 -3.80 4.87
CA GLU A 340 -23.88 -4.74 5.87
C GLU A 340 -25.01 -5.71 6.20
N GLU A 341 -24.67 -7.00 6.39
CA GLU A 341 -25.66 -8.09 6.47
C GLU A 341 -26.67 -7.89 7.61
N PHE A 342 -26.21 -7.35 8.74
CA PHE A 342 -27.03 -7.18 9.95
C PHE A 342 -27.31 -5.70 10.28
N LYS A 343 -27.06 -4.79 9.33
CA LYS A 343 -27.30 -3.35 9.52
C LYS A 343 -28.17 -2.77 8.41
N SER A 344 -28.72 -1.59 8.69
CA SER A 344 -29.44 -0.81 7.69
C SER A 344 -28.49 -0.40 6.54
N PHE A 345 -29.07 -0.25 5.36
CA PHE A 345 -28.37 0.29 4.20
C PHE A 345 -27.95 1.74 4.46
N SER A 346 -26.69 2.06 4.10
CA SER A 346 -26.14 3.41 4.23
C SER A 346 -25.67 3.92 2.87
N SER A 347 -25.88 5.20 2.59
CA SER A 347 -25.44 5.86 1.37
C SER A 347 -24.73 7.17 1.64
N GLY A 348 -23.81 7.53 0.74
CA GLY A 348 -23.13 8.82 0.79
C GLY A 348 -22.89 9.34 -0.62
N GLN A 349 -22.91 10.65 -0.77
CA GLN A 349 -22.61 11.36 -2.00
C GLN A 349 -21.62 12.49 -1.74
N LEU A 350 -20.67 12.64 -2.66
CA LEU A 350 -19.74 13.76 -2.69
C LEU A 350 -19.72 14.33 -4.09
N SER A 351 -19.85 15.66 -4.19
CA SER A 351 -19.70 16.39 -5.44
C SER A 351 -18.76 17.57 -5.25
N TYR A 352 -17.91 17.84 -6.22
CA TYR A 352 -17.14 19.07 -6.21
C TYR A 352 -16.96 19.67 -7.61
N VAL A 353 -16.75 20.99 -7.62
CA VAL A 353 -16.25 21.75 -8.76
C VAL A 353 -14.97 22.44 -8.33
N GLU A 354 -13.94 22.33 -9.17
CA GLU A 354 -12.61 22.92 -8.93
C GLU A 354 -12.18 23.74 -10.15
N PHE A 355 -11.73 24.96 -9.90
CA PHE A 355 -11.13 25.83 -10.88
C PHE A 355 -9.64 25.94 -10.60
N ILE A 356 -8.79 25.63 -11.57
CA ILE A 356 -7.33 25.71 -11.47
C ILE A 356 -6.85 26.70 -12.51
N PHE A 357 -6.32 27.82 -12.05
CA PHE A 357 -5.70 28.82 -12.91
C PHE A 357 -4.19 28.73 -12.79
N LYS A 358 -3.52 28.43 -13.91
CA LYS A 358 -2.07 28.25 -13.98
C LYS A 358 -1.57 28.81 -15.32
N PRO A 359 -1.27 30.12 -15.42
CA PRO A 359 -0.70 30.72 -16.63
C PRO A 359 0.68 30.14 -16.92
N ALA A 360 1.01 29.94 -18.20
CA ALA A 360 2.27 29.35 -18.60
C ALA A 360 3.49 30.28 -18.40
N THR A 361 3.25 31.59 -18.39
CA THR A 361 4.28 32.63 -18.30
C THR A 361 4.63 33.04 -16.88
N GLU A 362 3.81 32.67 -15.89
CA GLU A 362 3.96 33.10 -14.49
C GLU A 362 4.12 31.90 -13.56
N PRO A 363 4.97 31.97 -12.52
CA PRO A 363 5.12 30.92 -11.53
C PRO A 363 3.95 30.93 -10.53
N LEU A 364 2.73 31.20 -11.00
CA LEU A 364 1.52 31.31 -10.21
C LEU A 364 0.61 30.11 -10.46
N SER A 365 0.08 29.52 -9.39
CA SER A 365 -0.97 28.51 -9.47
C SER A 365 -2.01 28.80 -8.40
N ILE A 366 -3.24 29.07 -8.82
CA ILE A 366 -4.39 29.33 -7.93
C ILE A 366 -5.39 28.22 -8.16
N SER A 367 -5.85 27.58 -7.08
CA SER A 367 -6.96 26.62 -7.15
C SER A 367 -8.07 27.02 -6.18
N PHE A 368 -9.30 26.94 -6.66
CA PHE A 368 -10.50 27.12 -5.86
C PHE A 368 -11.38 25.89 -6.04
N ARG A 369 -11.76 25.24 -4.92
CA ARG A 369 -12.66 24.09 -4.93
C ARG A 369 -13.83 24.33 -4.00
N TYR A 370 -15.03 24.09 -4.53
CA TYR A 370 -16.26 24.01 -3.75
C TYR A 370 -16.70 22.56 -3.70
N THR A 371 -16.86 22.03 -2.47
CA THR A 371 -17.25 20.64 -2.24
C THR A 371 -18.54 20.58 -1.45
N PHE A 372 -19.46 19.74 -1.90
CA PHE A 372 -20.68 19.36 -1.22
C PHE A 372 -20.65 17.87 -0.93
N PHE A 373 -21.04 17.45 0.27
CA PHE A 373 -21.21 16.05 0.62
C PHE A 373 -22.45 15.85 1.49
N SER A 374 -23.02 14.66 1.39
CA SER A 374 -24.13 14.18 2.22
C SER A 374 -23.89 12.70 2.52
N THR A 375 -24.17 12.26 3.73
CA THR A 375 -24.05 10.87 4.15
C THR A 375 -25.11 10.54 5.19
N ASP A 376 -25.63 9.31 5.13
CA ASP A 376 -26.59 8.78 6.10
C ASP A 376 -25.89 8.39 7.42
N ASP A 377 -24.58 8.11 7.35
CA ASP A 377 -23.77 7.69 8.50
C ASP A 377 -22.43 8.43 8.50
N TYR A 378 -22.04 8.99 9.67
CA TYR A 378 -20.80 9.71 9.90
C TYR A 378 -19.72 8.85 10.60
N SER A 379 -19.99 7.57 10.84
CA SER A 379 -19.07 6.65 11.53
C SER A 379 -17.95 6.10 10.66
#